data_d9004ca682593c5e87f789a22b46d29a
#
_entry.id   d9004ca682593c5e87f789a22b46d29a
#
_cell.length_a   1.000
_cell.length_b   1.000
_cell.length_c   1.000
_cell.angle_alpha   90.00
_cell.angle_beta   90.00
_cell.angle_gamma   90.00
#
_symmetry.space_group_name_H-M   'P 1'
#
loop_
_entity.id
_entity.type
_entity.pdbx_description
1 polymer ?
#
loop_
_entity_poly.entity_id
_entity_poly.type
_entity_poly.pdbx_seq_one_letter_code
_entity_poly.pdbx_strand_id
1 'polypeptide(L)'
;QCADGFYGMPDGGPTCYVHDGKILKSTWQYIDGNWYYFGNTGIMESNGSVTIENKRYYFYSDGIMAANGWIYSGIWHYAYASGELATCDTWINGTLYHFNEDGSLKTEVNKTENGYTLYGDDGEVIGTIDSEGWNLVDGNYYYLANGSLVKGIDYQTPDGAWYVFDYQGRMVKNKYEWNRWLSEGGWAYTGWILKAGTWYYADLKTAQLYKGFQTINGVEYYFDETNGAMLVGEKVVDGKILTTDASGAVTVSEIAADGWSRCDGEYYYYQNGKPY
;
A
#
# COMPACT_ATOMS: atom_id res chain seq x y z
N GLN A 1 17.06 -30.87 42.31
CA GLN A 1 17.23 -29.42 42.14
C GLN A 1 17.35 -29.17 40.63
N CYS A 2 16.50 -28.30 40.04
CA CYS A 2 16.63 -27.93 38.65
C CYS A 2 17.97 -27.18 38.47
N ALA A 3 18.67 -27.48 37.39
CA ALA A 3 19.86 -26.71 37.03
C ALA A 3 19.46 -25.29 36.60
N ASP A 4 20.40 -24.34 36.70
CA ASP A 4 20.19 -23.00 36.17
C ASP A 4 20.00 -23.05 34.66
N GLY A 5 18.99 -22.32 34.13
CA GLY A 5 18.72 -22.30 32.70
C GLY A 5 17.29 -21.95 32.33
N PHE A 6 17.06 -21.85 31.01
CA PHE A 6 15.74 -21.65 30.44
C PHE A 6 14.93 -22.96 30.43
N TYR A 7 13.68 -22.84 30.82
CA TYR A 7 12.70 -23.94 30.81
C TYR A 7 11.44 -23.48 30.10
N GLY A 8 11.15 -24.10 28.95
CA GLY A 8 9.94 -23.88 28.18
C GLY A 8 8.90 -24.97 28.44
N MET A 9 7.63 -24.65 28.21
CA MET A 9 6.57 -25.65 28.20
C MET A 9 6.75 -26.62 27.01
N PRO A 10 6.43 -27.92 27.13
CA PRO A 10 6.64 -28.93 26.08
C PRO A 10 5.99 -28.62 24.73
N ASP A 11 4.93 -27.81 24.74
CA ASP A 11 4.14 -27.44 23.54
C ASP A 11 4.55 -26.10 22.91
N GLY A 12 5.78 -25.61 23.18
CA GLY A 12 6.23 -24.28 22.72
C GLY A 12 5.58 -23.14 23.49
N GLY A 13 5.08 -23.41 24.69
CA GLY A 13 4.46 -22.43 25.58
C GLY A 13 5.49 -21.51 26.27
N PRO A 14 5.06 -20.72 27.24
CA PRO A 14 5.87 -19.68 27.88
C PRO A 14 7.13 -20.24 28.51
N THR A 15 8.22 -19.47 28.41
CA THR A 15 9.56 -19.81 28.94
C THR A 15 9.79 -19.11 30.26
N CYS A 16 10.41 -19.78 31.21
CA CYS A 16 10.91 -19.22 32.48
C CYS A 16 12.42 -19.48 32.60
N TYR A 17 13.07 -18.82 33.57
CA TYR A 17 14.47 -19.08 33.89
C TYR A 17 14.60 -19.45 35.36
N VAL A 18 15.34 -20.54 35.62
CA VAL A 18 15.70 -20.99 36.98
C VAL A 18 17.09 -20.52 37.28
N HIS A 19 17.28 -19.89 38.44
CA HIS A 19 18.57 -19.52 39.01
C HIS A 19 18.60 -19.92 40.50
N ASP A 20 19.65 -20.57 40.90
CA ASP A 20 19.79 -21.14 42.26
C ASP A 20 18.56 -21.94 42.70
N GLY A 21 17.98 -22.72 41.79
CA GLY A 21 16.82 -23.58 42.04
C GLY A 21 15.49 -22.82 42.21
N LYS A 22 15.44 -21.53 41.84
CA LYS A 22 14.22 -20.70 41.93
C LYS A 22 13.88 -20.08 40.59
N ILE A 23 12.59 -19.99 40.23
CA ILE A 23 12.10 -19.28 39.06
C ILE A 23 12.28 -17.77 39.31
N LEU A 24 12.93 -17.08 38.38
CA LEU A 24 13.04 -15.62 38.40
C LEU A 24 11.69 -14.97 38.15
N LYS A 25 11.34 -13.93 38.92
CA LYS A 25 10.08 -13.18 38.80
C LYS A 25 10.32 -11.68 39.00
N SER A 26 9.58 -10.87 38.24
CA SER A 26 9.62 -9.39 38.33
C SER A 26 11.06 -8.87 38.33
N THR A 27 11.89 -9.38 37.44
CA THR A 27 13.32 -9.05 37.45
C THR A 27 13.96 -9.09 36.07
N TRP A 28 14.94 -8.22 35.89
CA TRP A 28 15.85 -8.25 34.76
C TRP A 28 16.95 -9.29 35.00
N GLN A 29 17.36 -9.96 33.94
CA GLN A 29 18.50 -10.88 33.99
C GLN A 29 19.36 -10.73 32.74
N TYR A 30 20.68 -10.66 32.97
CA TYR A 30 21.67 -10.68 31.90
C TYR A 30 22.20 -12.10 31.71
N ILE A 31 21.96 -12.70 30.56
CA ILE A 31 22.33 -14.09 30.25
C ILE A 31 22.99 -14.13 28.89
N ASP A 32 24.17 -14.71 28.81
CA ASP A 32 24.95 -14.92 27.56
C ASP A 32 25.05 -13.66 26.68
N GLY A 33 25.23 -12.50 27.30
CA GLY A 33 25.42 -11.24 26.57
C GLY A 33 24.14 -10.48 26.23
N ASN A 34 22.97 -11.00 26.66
CA ASN A 34 21.66 -10.43 26.34
C ASN A 34 20.83 -10.14 27.60
N TRP A 35 19.98 -9.11 27.53
CA TRP A 35 19.05 -8.80 28.59
C TRP A 35 17.69 -9.46 28.34
N TYR A 36 17.12 -10.01 29.41
CA TYR A 36 15.79 -10.61 29.47
C TYR A 36 15.03 -10.03 30.66
N TYR A 37 13.71 -10.02 30.56
CA TYR A 37 12.84 -9.70 31.69
C TYR A 37 11.86 -10.84 31.96
N PHE A 38 11.71 -11.20 33.24
CA PHE A 38 10.77 -12.20 33.70
C PHE A 38 9.66 -11.50 34.47
N GLY A 39 8.42 -11.60 34.00
CA GLY A 39 7.25 -10.97 34.60
C GLY A 39 6.92 -11.51 36.01
N ASN A 40 5.86 -11.00 36.58
CA ASN A 40 5.43 -11.38 37.94
C ASN A 40 5.03 -12.87 38.09
N THR A 41 4.65 -13.53 37.00
CA THR A 41 4.39 -14.97 36.95
C THR A 41 5.66 -15.80 36.80
N GLY A 42 6.79 -15.17 36.45
CA GLY A 42 8.06 -15.81 36.09
C GLY A 42 8.17 -16.16 34.61
N ILE A 43 7.20 -15.76 33.80
CA ILE A 43 7.25 -15.93 32.37
C ILE A 43 8.16 -14.86 31.76
N MET A 44 9.01 -15.28 30.84
CA MET A 44 9.89 -14.42 30.05
C MET A 44 9.04 -13.54 29.09
N GLU A 45 9.27 -12.24 29.12
CA GLU A 45 8.68 -11.33 28.14
C GLU A 45 9.28 -11.57 26.76
N SER A 46 8.43 -11.62 25.74
CA SER A 46 8.84 -11.89 24.37
C SER A 46 7.82 -11.37 23.36
N ASN A 47 8.27 -11.22 22.09
CA ASN A 47 7.44 -10.97 20.94
C ASN A 47 6.55 -9.72 21.05
N GLY A 48 7.13 -8.58 21.50
CA GLY A 48 6.40 -7.32 21.54
C GLY A 48 6.94 -6.29 22.52
N SER A 49 6.22 -5.18 22.63
CA SER A 49 6.56 -4.11 23.56
C SER A 49 5.85 -4.27 24.89
N VAL A 50 6.57 -4.05 25.97
CA VAL A 50 6.11 -4.20 27.36
C VAL A 50 6.48 -2.95 28.16
N THR A 51 5.61 -2.53 29.09
CA THR A 51 5.91 -1.45 30.03
C THR A 51 6.41 -2.05 31.33
N ILE A 52 7.64 -1.67 31.73
CA ILE A 52 8.28 -2.09 32.96
C ILE A 52 8.69 -0.80 33.68
N GLU A 53 8.23 -0.59 34.92
CA GLU A 53 8.53 0.58 35.74
C GLU A 53 8.33 1.93 34.99
N ASN A 54 7.22 2.06 34.29
CA ASN A 54 6.85 3.24 33.48
C ASN A 54 7.74 3.51 32.26
N LYS A 55 8.57 2.56 31.85
CA LYS A 55 9.39 2.63 30.66
C LYS A 55 8.98 1.54 29.68
N ARG A 56 9.07 1.83 28.40
CA ARG A 56 8.72 0.88 27.35
C ARG A 56 9.97 0.17 26.86
N TYR A 57 9.84 -1.14 26.63
CA TYR A 57 10.87 -2.01 26.09
C TYR A 57 10.29 -2.90 25.01
N TYR A 58 11.09 -3.36 24.09
CA TYR A 58 10.69 -4.35 23.08
C TYR A 58 11.52 -5.61 23.25
N PHE A 59 10.85 -6.76 23.23
CA PHE A 59 11.49 -8.07 23.28
C PHE A 59 11.22 -8.82 21.97
N TYR A 60 12.27 -9.40 21.38
CA TYR A 60 12.16 -10.27 20.24
C TYR A 60 11.46 -11.59 20.61
N SER A 61 11.17 -12.45 19.60
CA SER A 61 10.49 -13.73 19.82
C SER A 61 11.25 -14.71 20.71
N ASP A 62 12.56 -14.56 20.80
CA ASP A 62 13.48 -15.33 21.65
C ASP A 62 13.63 -14.74 23.06
N GLY A 63 12.92 -13.65 23.37
CA GLY A 63 12.96 -12.96 24.66
C GLY A 63 14.11 -11.99 24.84
N ILE A 64 14.99 -11.82 23.84
CA ILE A 64 16.09 -10.84 23.91
C ILE A 64 15.52 -9.42 23.85
N MET A 65 15.92 -8.56 24.78
CA MET A 65 15.58 -7.14 24.77
C MET A 65 16.25 -6.44 23.59
N ALA A 66 15.47 -5.75 22.81
CA ALA A 66 15.99 -4.88 21.77
C ALA A 66 16.71 -3.67 22.37
N ALA A 67 17.87 -3.30 21.83
CA ALA A 67 18.63 -2.13 22.25
C ALA A 67 19.41 -1.52 21.09
N ASN A 68 19.68 -0.22 21.20
CA ASN A 68 20.59 0.54 20.35
C ASN A 68 20.25 0.48 18.85
N GLY A 69 18.98 0.67 18.47
CA GLY A 69 18.62 0.69 17.07
C GLY A 69 17.14 0.70 16.75
N TRP A 70 16.86 0.67 15.47
CA TRP A 70 15.53 0.60 14.91
C TRP A 70 14.95 -0.82 14.95
N ILE A 71 13.66 -0.91 15.27
CA ILE A 71 12.90 -2.17 15.37
C ILE A 71 11.66 -2.02 14.47
N TYR A 72 11.42 -2.98 13.60
CA TYR A 72 10.20 -3.04 12.80
C TYR A 72 9.34 -4.23 13.20
N SER A 73 8.12 -3.95 13.66
CA SER A 73 7.12 -4.95 14.05
C SER A 73 5.75 -4.70 13.41
N GLY A 74 5.76 -4.31 12.13
CA GLY A 74 4.59 -3.74 11.44
C GLY A 74 4.53 -2.21 11.56
N ILE A 75 5.19 -1.65 12.59
CA ILE A 75 5.44 -0.23 12.78
C ILE A 75 6.86 -0.05 13.32
N TRP A 76 7.48 1.10 13.03
CA TRP A 76 8.83 1.39 13.49
C TRP A 76 8.86 1.84 14.96
N HIS A 77 9.87 1.38 15.67
CA HIS A 77 10.26 1.80 17.01
C HIS A 77 11.77 2.08 17.05
N TYR A 78 12.22 2.82 18.01
CA TYR A 78 13.66 3.02 18.27
C TYR A 78 13.97 2.72 19.73
N ALA A 79 14.93 1.83 19.97
CA ALA A 79 15.43 1.52 21.29
C ALA A 79 16.78 2.23 21.54
N TYR A 80 16.88 2.91 22.66
CA TYR A 80 18.15 3.44 23.14
C TYR A 80 19.13 2.32 23.52
N ALA A 81 20.39 2.67 23.80
CA ALA A 81 21.37 1.71 24.31
C ALA A 81 20.96 1.05 25.64
N SER A 82 20.11 1.71 26.43
CA SER A 82 19.52 1.17 27.67
C SER A 82 18.39 0.15 27.40
N GLY A 83 17.94 -0.02 26.17
CA GLY A 83 16.79 -0.84 25.78
C GLY A 83 15.44 -0.11 25.86
N GLU A 84 15.38 1.05 26.51
CA GLU A 84 14.15 1.85 26.57
C GLU A 84 13.76 2.31 25.16
N LEU A 85 12.47 2.22 24.82
CA LEU A 85 11.95 2.77 23.56
C LEU A 85 11.81 4.28 23.64
N ALA A 86 12.09 4.96 22.54
CA ALA A 86 11.73 6.36 22.36
C ALA A 86 10.20 6.49 22.36
N THR A 87 9.67 7.36 23.22
CA THR A 87 8.21 7.61 23.39
C THR A 87 7.84 9.08 23.27
N CYS A 88 8.77 9.90 22.79
CA CYS A 88 8.60 11.32 22.52
C CYS A 88 9.56 11.75 21.41
N ASP A 89 9.59 13.04 21.13
CA ASP A 89 10.52 13.63 20.16
C ASP A 89 11.97 13.29 20.51
N THR A 90 12.68 12.67 19.56
CA THR A 90 13.98 12.08 19.79
C THR A 90 14.93 12.37 18.63
N TRP A 91 16.11 12.90 18.93
CA TRP A 91 17.18 13.07 17.95
C TRP A 91 17.94 11.76 17.74
N ILE A 92 17.96 11.28 16.50
CA ILE A 92 18.69 10.07 16.11
C ILE A 92 19.59 10.42 14.92
N ASN A 93 20.89 10.30 15.09
CA ASN A 93 21.88 10.61 14.05
C ASN A 93 21.71 12.01 13.39
N GLY A 94 21.25 13.00 14.15
CA GLY A 94 21.08 14.37 13.65
C GLY A 94 19.71 14.66 13.01
N THR A 95 18.82 13.68 12.94
CA THR A 95 17.43 13.82 12.49
C THR A 95 16.49 13.76 13.69
N LEU A 96 15.49 14.63 13.73
CA LEU A 96 14.47 14.63 14.76
C LEU A 96 13.32 13.71 14.32
N TYR A 97 13.05 12.67 15.10
CA TYR A 97 11.93 11.76 14.93
C TYR A 97 10.88 11.97 16.01
N HIS A 98 9.63 11.73 15.65
CA HIS A 98 8.49 11.92 16.54
C HIS A 98 7.86 10.55 16.87
N PHE A 99 7.78 10.21 18.15
CA PHE A 99 7.20 8.95 18.60
C PHE A 99 5.92 9.21 19.41
N ASN A 100 5.02 8.25 19.37
CA ASN A 100 3.86 8.19 20.25
C ASN A 100 4.28 7.68 21.65
N GLU A 101 3.41 7.87 22.64
CA GLU A 101 3.65 7.40 24.02
C GLU A 101 3.79 5.87 24.12
N ASP A 102 3.27 5.14 23.13
CA ASP A 102 3.42 3.68 23.05
C ASP A 102 4.75 3.24 22.40
N GLY A 103 5.60 4.18 22.01
CA GLY A 103 6.89 3.97 21.38
C GLY A 103 6.83 3.75 19.87
N SER A 104 5.66 3.83 19.26
CA SER A 104 5.53 3.77 17.80
C SER A 104 5.96 5.07 17.13
N LEU A 105 6.68 4.97 16.01
CA LEU A 105 7.05 6.11 15.19
C LEU A 105 5.78 6.78 14.62
N LYS A 106 5.68 8.09 14.74
CA LYS A 106 4.63 8.85 14.06
C LYS A 106 4.91 8.87 12.56
N THR A 107 3.95 8.40 11.81
CA THR A 107 3.95 8.39 10.35
C THR A 107 2.62 8.94 9.86
N GLU A 108 2.51 9.26 8.56
CA GLU A 108 1.30 9.78 7.92
C GLU A 108 0.93 11.18 8.41
N VAL A 109 -0.21 11.34 9.07
CA VAL A 109 -0.68 12.64 9.55
C VAL A 109 -1.10 12.56 11.01
N ASN A 110 -0.66 13.54 11.81
CA ASN A 110 -1.05 13.65 13.21
C ASN A 110 -1.67 15.02 13.49
N LYS A 111 -2.84 15.01 14.15
CA LYS A 111 -3.55 16.22 14.54
C LYS A 111 -2.78 17.00 15.61
N THR A 112 -2.71 18.32 15.42
CA THR A 112 -2.11 19.28 16.36
C THR A 112 -3.15 20.32 16.78
N GLU A 113 -2.79 21.26 17.64
CA GLU A 113 -3.67 22.37 18.02
C GLU A 113 -4.01 23.29 16.82
N ASN A 114 -3.10 23.41 15.85
CA ASN A 114 -3.20 24.34 14.71
C ASN A 114 -3.35 23.63 13.35
N GLY A 115 -3.92 22.41 13.31
CA GLY A 115 -4.06 21.64 12.08
C GLY A 115 -3.46 20.25 12.23
N TYR A 116 -2.61 19.85 11.27
CA TYR A 116 -2.00 18.52 11.27
C TYR A 116 -0.54 18.62 10.85
N THR A 117 0.30 17.75 11.38
CA THR A 117 1.67 17.54 10.88
C THR A 117 1.69 16.33 9.96
N LEU A 118 2.24 16.49 8.76
CA LEU A 118 2.46 15.43 7.78
C LEU A 118 3.85 14.85 7.97
N TYR A 119 3.92 13.53 8.12
CA TYR A 119 5.15 12.77 8.28
C TYR A 119 5.37 11.84 7.09
N GLY A 120 6.62 11.61 6.72
CA GLY A 120 7.04 10.56 5.80
C GLY A 120 6.95 9.16 6.42
N ASP A 121 7.15 8.14 5.57
CA ASP A 121 7.19 6.74 6.03
C ASP A 121 8.40 6.47 6.96
N ASP A 122 9.41 7.31 6.89
CA ASP A 122 10.59 7.33 7.75
C ASP A 122 10.39 8.13 9.05
N GLY A 123 9.23 8.78 9.23
CA GLY A 123 8.89 9.61 10.39
C GLY A 123 9.47 11.02 10.37
N GLU A 124 10.10 11.44 9.27
CA GLU A 124 10.50 12.83 9.10
C GLU A 124 9.28 13.74 8.86
N VAL A 125 9.33 14.97 9.37
CA VAL A 125 8.30 15.98 9.09
C VAL A 125 8.43 16.47 7.65
N ILE A 126 7.42 16.19 6.82
CA ILE A 126 7.32 16.72 5.46
C ILE A 126 6.80 18.18 5.50
N GLY A 127 5.86 18.47 6.40
CA GLY A 127 5.27 19.78 6.53
C GLY A 127 3.99 19.80 7.35
N THR A 128 3.22 20.88 7.20
CA THR A 128 1.93 21.07 7.90
C THR A 128 0.77 21.04 6.92
N ILE A 129 -0.35 20.54 7.39
CA ILE A 129 -1.66 20.54 6.73
C ILE A 129 -2.60 21.37 7.60
N ASP A 130 -3.18 22.42 7.03
CA ASP A 130 -3.96 23.38 7.81
C ASP A 130 -5.42 22.94 7.99
N SER A 131 -5.96 22.18 7.03
CA SER A 131 -7.39 21.84 7.01
C SER A 131 -7.69 20.55 6.26
N GLU A 132 -8.90 20.05 6.43
CA GLU A 132 -9.50 19.02 5.58
C GLU A 132 -9.52 19.46 4.11
N GLY A 133 -9.46 18.49 3.20
CA GLY A 133 -9.46 18.72 1.76
C GLY A 133 -8.05 18.83 1.19
N TRP A 134 -7.91 19.68 0.17
CA TRP A 134 -6.67 19.84 -0.57
C TRP A 134 -5.61 20.65 0.18
N ASN A 135 -4.40 20.13 0.21
CA ASN A 135 -3.23 20.78 0.79
C ASN A 135 -2.02 20.64 -0.13
N LEU A 136 -1.28 21.73 -0.30
CA LEU A 136 -0.01 21.73 -1.04
C LEU A 136 1.16 21.79 -0.05
N VAL A 137 1.94 20.71 0.00
CA VAL A 137 3.08 20.59 0.91
C VAL A 137 4.28 20.14 0.10
N ASP A 138 5.38 20.86 0.18
CA ASP A 138 6.63 20.60 -0.56
C ASP A 138 6.42 20.28 -2.05
N GLY A 139 5.56 21.09 -2.72
CA GLY A 139 5.27 20.95 -4.16
C GLY A 139 4.36 19.77 -4.54
N ASN A 140 3.91 18.97 -3.58
CA ASN A 140 2.98 17.87 -3.77
C ASN A 140 1.61 18.19 -3.22
N TYR A 141 0.55 17.77 -3.92
CA TYR A 141 -0.81 17.87 -3.42
C TYR A 141 -1.18 16.62 -2.61
N TYR A 142 -1.77 16.85 -1.47
CA TYR A 142 -2.32 15.87 -0.54
C TYR A 142 -3.79 16.14 -0.30
N TYR A 143 -4.56 15.13 0.03
CA TYR A 143 -5.96 15.27 0.40
C TYR A 143 -6.22 14.65 1.77
N LEU A 144 -6.74 15.47 2.68
CA LEU A 144 -7.14 15.03 4.01
C LEU A 144 -8.65 14.83 4.06
N ALA A 145 -9.08 13.66 4.48
CA ALA A 145 -10.48 13.32 4.61
C ALA A 145 -10.75 12.71 6.00
N ASN A 146 -11.62 13.35 6.77
CA ASN A 146 -11.99 12.91 8.13
C ASN A 146 -10.77 12.70 9.05
N GLY A 147 -9.81 13.59 8.99
CA GLY A 147 -8.59 13.53 9.80
C GLY A 147 -7.56 12.50 9.35
N SER A 148 -7.76 11.89 8.20
CA SER A 148 -6.85 10.87 7.65
C SER A 148 -6.37 11.25 6.26
N LEU A 149 -5.11 10.92 5.96
CA LEU A 149 -4.53 11.15 4.65
C LEU A 149 -5.09 10.14 3.65
N VAL A 150 -5.60 10.63 2.52
CA VAL A 150 -5.98 9.76 1.39
C VAL A 150 -4.70 9.29 0.71
N LYS A 151 -4.45 7.98 0.69
CA LYS A 151 -3.24 7.40 0.11
C LYS A 151 -3.46 5.99 -0.43
N GLY A 152 -2.66 5.60 -1.42
CA GLY A 152 -2.67 4.26 -2.02
C GLY A 152 -4.03 3.86 -2.59
N ILE A 153 -4.88 4.83 -2.98
CA ILE A 153 -6.21 4.60 -3.54
C ILE A 153 -6.57 5.65 -4.59
N ASP A 154 -7.58 5.34 -5.38
CA ASP A 154 -8.35 6.33 -6.11
C ASP A 154 -9.45 6.90 -5.20
N TYR A 155 -9.71 8.17 -5.31
CA TYR A 155 -10.62 8.90 -4.43
C TYR A 155 -11.47 9.88 -5.23
N GLN A 156 -12.78 9.87 -4.99
CA GLN A 156 -13.68 10.88 -5.55
C GLN A 156 -13.87 12.01 -4.54
N THR A 157 -13.45 13.19 -4.94
CA THR A 157 -13.65 14.40 -4.13
C THR A 157 -15.12 14.85 -4.14
N PRO A 158 -15.58 15.66 -3.18
CA PRO A 158 -16.97 16.09 -3.07
C PRO A 158 -17.54 16.82 -4.30
N ASP A 159 -16.67 17.39 -5.14
CA ASP A 159 -17.04 18.02 -6.43
C ASP A 159 -17.26 16.99 -7.56
N GLY A 160 -17.09 15.70 -7.26
CA GLY A 160 -17.30 14.59 -8.18
C GLY A 160 -16.11 14.21 -9.05
N ALA A 161 -14.98 14.90 -8.95
CA ALA A 161 -13.77 14.57 -9.68
C ALA A 161 -13.03 13.37 -9.04
N TRP A 162 -12.46 12.52 -9.89
CA TRP A 162 -11.65 11.39 -9.44
C TRP A 162 -10.16 11.72 -9.50
N TYR A 163 -9.45 11.35 -8.45
CA TYR A 163 -8.00 11.48 -8.31
C TYR A 163 -7.39 10.15 -7.88
N VAL A 164 -6.08 10.02 -8.07
CA VAL A 164 -5.29 8.90 -7.57
C VAL A 164 -4.21 9.45 -6.65
N PHE A 165 -4.03 8.80 -5.50
CA PHE A 165 -2.99 9.13 -4.54
C PHE A 165 -2.04 7.94 -4.40
N ASP A 166 -0.73 8.20 -4.43
CA ASP A 166 0.26 7.16 -4.21
C ASP A 166 0.28 6.68 -2.73
N TYR A 167 1.13 5.72 -2.43
CA TYR A 167 1.22 5.16 -1.08
C TYR A 167 1.76 6.17 -0.04
N GLN A 168 2.41 7.25 -0.47
CA GLN A 168 2.82 8.37 0.37
C GLN A 168 1.75 9.46 0.47
N GLY A 169 0.59 9.28 -0.17
CA GLY A 169 -0.52 10.24 -0.18
C GLY A 169 -0.35 11.39 -1.16
N ARG A 170 0.66 11.38 -2.04
CA ARG A 170 0.86 12.42 -3.05
C ARG A 170 -0.07 12.20 -4.22
N MET A 171 -0.73 13.27 -4.67
CA MET A 171 -1.59 13.22 -5.86
C MET A 171 -0.79 12.86 -7.11
N VAL A 172 -1.24 11.84 -7.79
CA VAL A 172 -0.67 11.39 -9.08
C VAL A 172 -1.26 12.24 -10.21
N LYS A 173 -0.44 12.62 -11.18
CA LYS A 173 -0.86 13.47 -12.30
C LYS A 173 -0.14 13.10 -13.60
N ASN A 174 -0.76 13.50 -14.73
CA ASN A 174 -0.20 13.42 -16.08
C ASN A 174 0.32 12.03 -16.47
N LYS A 175 -0.37 10.95 -16.04
CA LYS A 175 -0.04 9.57 -16.44
C LYS A 175 -1.28 8.66 -16.38
N TYR A 176 -1.10 7.43 -16.88
CA TYR A 176 -2.04 6.34 -16.69
C TYR A 176 -1.75 5.65 -15.35
N GLU A 177 -2.76 5.56 -14.50
CA GLU A 177 -2.65 4.88 -13.21
C GLU A 177 -4.02 4.32 -12.80
N TRP A 178 -4.04 3.11 -12.26
CA TRP A 178 -5.24 2.44 -11.72
C TRP A 178 -6.45 2.46 -12.67
N ASN A 179 -6.20 2.11 -13.94
CA ASN A 179 -7.18 2.11 -15.01
C ASN A 179 -7.80 3.49 -15.31
N ARG A 180 -7.04 4.58 -15.10
CA ARG A 180 -7.44 5.96 -15.39
C ARG A 180 -6.34 6.72 -16.11
N TRP A 181 -6.71 7.57 -17.04
CA TRP A 181 -5.83 8.62 -17.53
C TRP A 181 -5.99 9.87 -16.68
N LEU A 182 -4.91 10.30 -16.04
CA LEU A 182 -4.86 11.48 -15.18
C LEU A 182 -4.37 12.70 -15.95
N SER A 183 -5.03 13.83 -15.72
CA SER A 183 -4.68 15.11 -16.32
C SER A 183 -3.41 15.70 -15.70
N GLU A 184 -2.94 16.79 -16.25
CA GLU A 184 -1.86 17.58 -15.66
C GLU A 184 -2.26 18.17 -14.30
N GLY A 185 -3.54 18.47 -14.09
CA GLY A 185 -4.10 18.89 -12.80
C GLY A 185 -4.43 17.74 -11.84
N GLY A 186 -4.20 16.47 -12.23
CA GLY A 186 -4.39 15.29 -11.39
C GLY A 186 -5.77 14.63 -11.50
N TRP A 187 -6.81 15.32 -11.99
CA TRP A 187 -8.13 14.69 -12.14
C TRP A 187 -8.15 13.66 -13.28
N ALA A 188 -8.93 12.62 -13.09
CA ALA A 188 -9.12 11.60 -14.11
C ALA A 188 -10.02 12.12 -15.24
N TYR A 189 -9.63 11.83 -16.49
CA TYR A 189 -10.47 12.12 -17.66
C TYR A 189 -11.72 11.21 -17.67
N THR A 190 -12.81 11.72 -18.23
CA THR A 190 -14.04 10.98 -18.50
C THR A 190 -14.45 11.15 -19.98
N GLY A 191 -15.23 10.21 -20.52
CA GLY A 191 -15.62 10.23 -21.93
C GLY A 191 -14.47 9.84 -22.86
N TRP A 192 -14.48 10.38 -24.09
CA TRP A 192 -13.47 10.10 -25.09
C TRP A 192 -12.13 10.76 -24.76
N ILE A 193 -11.06 9.98 -24.86
CA ILE A 193 -9.68 10.40 -24.52
C ILE A 193 -8.77 10.02 -25.67
N LEU A 194 -8.04 11.00 -26.23
CA LEU A 194 -6.99 10.77 -27.23
C LEU A 194 -5.62 10.94 -26.57
N LYS A 195 -4.81 9.89 -26.56
CA LYS A 195 -3.43 9.91 -26.05
C LYS A 195 -2.49 9.23 -27.04
N ALA A 196 -1.47 9.96 -27.46
CA ALA A 196 -0.46 9.47 -28.42
C ALA A 196 -1.06 8.80 -29.69
N GLY A 197 -2.16 9.35 -30.20
CA GLY A 197 -2.85 8.83 -31.39
C GLY A 197 -3.79 7.65 -31.13
N THR A 198 -3.91 7.19 -29.88
CA THR A 198 -4.80 6.09 -29.49
C THR A 198 -6.03 6.64 -28.76
N TRP A 199 -7.20 6.16 -29.13
CA TRP A 199 -8.46 6.50 -28.46
C TRP A 199 -8.75 5.54 -27.31
N TYR A 200 -9.30 6.10 -26.25
CA TYR A 200 -9.81 5.43 -25.07
C TYR A 200 -11.19 6.00 -24.72
N TYR A 201 -11.96 5.29 -23.95
CA TYR A 201 -13.18 5.84 -23.35
C TYR A 201 -13.21 5.53 -21.86
N ALA A 202 -13.39 6.56 -21.05
CA ALA A 202 -13.56 6.42 -19.62
C ALA A 202 -15.04 6.62 -19.25
N ASP A 203 -15.54 5.78 -18.38
CA ASP A 203 -16.89 5.88 -17.83
C ASP A 203 -17.12 7.27 -17.23
N LEU A 204 -18.25 7.88 -17.55
CA LEU A 204 -18.56 9.26 -17.17
C LEU A 204 -18.71 9.45 -15.65
N LYS A 205 -19.02 8.39 -14.92
CA LYS A 205 -19.27 8.43 -13.48
C LYS A 205 -18.07 7.94 -12.66
N THR A 206 -17.45 6.88 -13.10
CA THR A 206 -16.35 6.22 -12.36
C THR A 206 -14.98 6.62 -12.86
N ALA A 207 -14.87 7.26 -14.05
CA ALA A 207 -13.63 7.58 -14.74
C ALA A 207 -12.73 6.37 -15.05
N GLN A 208 -13.24 5.15 -14.92
CA GLN A 208 -12.54 3.93 -15.28
C GLN A 208 -12.55 3.74 -16.80
N LEU A 209 -11.41 3.34 -17.38
CA LEU A 209 -11.37 3.02 -18.80
C LEU A 209 -12.23 1.79 -19.12
N TYR A 210 -12.97 1.90 -20.20
CA TYR A 210 -13.71 0.78 -20.77
C TYR A 210 -12.76 -0.26 -21.34
N LYS A 211 -13.19 -1.51 -21.24
CA LYS A 211 -12.50 -2.70 -21.76
C LYS A 211 -13.53 -3.64 -22.39
N GLY A 212 -13.10 -4.44 -23.36
CA GLY A 212 -13.97 -5.34 -24.09
C GLY A 212 -15.00 -4.61 -24.94
N PHE A 213 -16.11 -5.27 -25.23
CA PHE A 213 -17.24 -4.70 -25.98
C PHE A 213 -18.01 -3.70 -25.13
N GLN A 214 -18.25 -2.51 -25.68
CA GLN A 214 -18.98 -1.44 -25.03
C GLN A 214 -19.89 -0.71 -26.03
N THR A 215 -21.11 -0.45 -25.63
CA THR A 215 -22.06 0.36 -26.41
C THR A 215 -22.05 1.79 -25.88
N ILE A 216 -21.61 2.74 -26.70
CA ILE A 216 -21.55 4.16 -26.38
C ILE A 216 -22.45 4.92 -27.35
N ASN A 217 -23.49 5.57 -26.84
CA ASN A 217 -24.49 6.30 -27.63
C ASN A 217 -25.11 5.45 -28.78
N GLY A 218 -25.32 4.15 -28.52
CA GLY A 218 -25.93 3.23 -29.48
C GLY A 218 -24.98 2.65 -30.53
N VAL A 219 -23.67 2.97 -30.44
CA VAL A 219 -22.60 2.42 -31.30
C VAL A 219 -21.76 1.46 -30.50
N GLU A 220 -21.46 0.29 -31.06
CA GLU A 220 -20.63 -0.73 -30.41
C GLU A 220 -19.14 -0.48 -30.74
N TYR A 221 -18.32 -0.53 -29.73
CA TYR A 221 -16.87 -0.40 -29.78
C TYR A 221 -16.21 -1.59 -29.07
N TYR A 222 -14.95 -1.86 -29.42
CA TYR A 222 -14.12 -2.80 -28.67
C TYR A 222 -12.89 -2.09 -28.13
N PHE A 223 -12.64 -2.27 -26.86
CA PHE A 223 -11.48 -1.76 -26.14
C PHE A 223 -10.58 -2.92 -25.70
N ASP A 224 -9.28 -2.80 -25.87
CA ASP A 224 -8.34 -3.84 -25.47
C ASP A 224 -8.45 -4.17 -23.97
N GLU A 225 -8.56 -5.46 -23.65
CA GLU A 225 -8.78 -5.95 -22.28
C GLU A 225 -7.63 -5.61 -21.33
N THR A 226 -6.42 -5.41 -21.85
CA THR A 226 -5.23 -5.13 -21.04
C THR A 226 -5.10 -3.64 -20.73
N ASN A 227 -5.14 -2.80 -21.77
CA ASN A 227 -4.80 -1.38 -21.68
C ASN A 227 -5.95 -0.41 -21.97
N GLY A 228 -7.12 -0.91 -22.40
CA GLY A 228 -8.29 -0.08 -22.72
C GLY A 228 -8.20 0.70 -24.02
N ALA A 229 -7.22 0.41 -24.89
CA ALA A 229 -7.10 1.07 -26.20
C ALA A 229 -8.27 0.67 -27.11
N MET A 230 -8.92 1.66 -27.75
CA MET A 230 -9.95 1.38 -28.73
C MET A 230 -9.37 0.66 -29.94
N LEU A 231 -10.00 -0.41 -30.37
CA LEU A 231 -9.62 -1.13 -31.58
C LEU A 231 -9.82 -0.23 -32.80
N VAL A 232 -8.79 -0.14 -33.62
CA VAL A 232 -8.83 0.45 -34.97
C VAL A 232 -8.22 -0.57 -35.93
N GLY A 233 -8.97 -0.96 -36.97
CA GLY A 233 -8.55 -2.01 -37.91
C GLY A 233 -9.25 -3.35 -37.60
N GLU A 234 -8.49 -4.43 -37.65
CA GLU A 234 -9.02 -5.79 -37.48
C GLU A 234 -8.36 -6.50 -36.31
N LYS A 235 -9.11 -7.34 -35.61
CA LYS A 235 -8.61 -8.18 -34.52
C LYS A 235 -9.44 -9.45 -34.39
N VAL A 236 -8.80 -10.58 -34.07
CA VAL A 236 -9.50 -11.81 -33.69
C VAL A 236 -9.70 -11.81 -32.18
N VAL A 237 -10.95 -11.93 -31.75
CA VAL A 237 -11.36 -12.01 -30.34
C VAL A 237 -12.35 -13.15 -30.19
N ASP A 238 -12.09 -14.09 -29.30
CA ASP A 238 -12.95 -15.25 -29.01
C ASP A 238 -13.46 -16.00 -30.26
N GLY A 239 -12.58 -16.15 -31.26
CA GLY A 239 -12.89 -16.86 -32.49
C GLY A 239 -13.76 -16.08 -33.48
N LYS A 240 -13.91 -14.77 -33.30
CA LYS A 240 -14.60 -13.85 -34.21
C LYS A 240 -13.65 -12.81 -34.76
N ILE A 241 -13.87 -12.37 -35.99
CA ILE A 241 -13.15 -11.26 -36.57
C ILE A 241 -13.90 -9.97 -36.26
N LEU A 242 -13.24 -9.08 -35.55
CA LEU A 242 -13.72 -7.71 -35.33
C LEU A 242 -13.09 -6.82 -36.38
N THR A 243 -13.89 -6.05 -37.08
CA THR A 243 -13.44 -5.03 -38.03
C THR A 243 -14.05 -3.70 -37.62
N THR A 244 -13.25 -2.65 -37.60
CA THR A 244 -13.74 -1.31 -37.28
C THR A 244 -13.77 -0.41 -38.51
N ASP A 245 -14.74 0.50 -38.56
CA ASP A 245 -14.72 1.63 -39.47
C ASP A 245 -13.77 2.75 -38.99
N ALA A 246 -13.71 3.85 -39.77
CA ALA A 246 -12.87 5.00 -39.42
C ALA A 246 -13.25 5.70 -38.10
N SER A 247 -14.47 5.47 -37.58
CA SER A 247 -14.93 5.99 -36.28
C SER A 247 -14.64 5.05 -35.11
N GLY A 248 -14.17 3.82 -35.40
CA GLY A 248 -13.95 2.75 -34.42
C GLY A 248 -15.20 1.92 -34.14
N ALA A 249 -16.32 2.15 -34.87
CA ALA A 249 -17.52 1.32 -34.75
C ALA A 249 -17.22 -0.10 -35.22
N VAL A 250 -17.55 -1.09 -34.36
CA VAL A 250 -17.21 -2.50 -34.58
C VAL A 250 -18.27 -3.21 -35.41
N THR A 251 -17.81 -3.99 -36.39
CA THR A 251 -18.59 -5.04 -37.05
C THR A 251 -17.98 -6.39 -36.69
N VAL A 252 -18.82 -7.32 -36.23
CA VAL A 252 -18.39 -8.68 -35.88
C VAL A 252 -18.72 -9.62 -37.03
N SER A 253 -17.73 -10.36 -37.48
CA SER A 253 -17.90 -11.42 -38.48
C SER A 253 -17.54 -12.77 -37.84
N GLU A 254 -18.38 -13.78 -38.09
CA GLU A 254 -18.04 -15.16 -37.74
C GLU A 254 -16.88 -15.60 -38.63
N ILE A 255 -15.92 -16.31 -38.05
CA ILE A 255 -14.89 -16.96 -38.82
C ILE A 255 -15.52 -18.13 -39.57
N ALA A 256 -15.34 -18.16 -40.88
CA ALA A 256 -15.80 -19.28 -41.67
C ALA A 256 -15.33 -20.61 -41.06
N ALA A 257 -16.25 -21.58 -40.91
CA ALA A 257 -15.92 -22.87 -40.34
C ALA A 257 -14.76 -23.49 -41.12
N ASP A 258 -13.74 -23.92 -40.44
CA ASP A 258 -12.56 -24.63 -40.92
C ASP A 258 -11.86 -24.03 -42.16
N GLY A 259 -10.66 -23.55 -41.99
CA GLY A 259 -9.84 -23.03 -43.08
C GLY A 259 -8.99 -21.83 -42.72
N TRP A 260 -8.35 -21.28 -43.71
CA TRP A 260 -7.52 -20.07 -43.60
C TRP A 260 -8.40 -18.80 -43.62
N SER A 261 -8.24 -17.97 -42.62
CA SER A 261 -8.78 -16.61 -42.56
C SER A 261 -7.65 -15.62 -42.42
N ARG A 262 -7.75 -14.47 -43.10
CA ARG A 262 -6.79 -13.38 -42.97
C ARG A 262 -7.38 -12.30 -42.04
N CYS A 263 -6.61 -11.90 -41.04
CA CYS A 263 -6.96 -10.81 -40.16
C CYS A 263 -5.71 -10.00 -39.85
N ASP A 264 -5.80 -8.67 -39.91
CA ASP A 264 -4.70 -7.72 -39.68
C ASP A 264 -3.42 -8.05 -40.48
N GLY A 265 -3.62 -8.47 -41.75
CA GLY A 265 -2.51 -8.82 -42.64
C GLY A 265 -1.92 -10.22 -42.45
N GLU A 266 -2.24 -10.90 -41.36
CA GLU A 266 -1.78 -12.22 -40.99
C GLU A 266 -2.80 -13.31 -41.36
N TYR A 267 -2.32 -14.56 -41.62
CA TYR A 267 -3.16 -15.71 -41.90
C TYR A 267 -3.29 -16.60 -40.68
N TYR A 268 -4.53 -16.88 -40.29
CA TYR A 268 -4.89 -17.82 -39.23
C TYR A 268 -5.59 -19.03 -39.80
N TYR A 269 -5.20 -20.22 -39.37
CA TYR A 269 -5.93 -21.44 -39.71
C TYR A 269 -6.91 -21.79 -38.58
N TYR A 270 -8.16 -21.99 -38.93
CA TYR A 270 -9.20 -22.34 -37.96
C TYR A 270 -9.68 -23.77 -38.16
N GLN A 271 -9.88 -24.49 -37.07
CA GLN A 271 -10.46 -25.79 -37.02
C GLN A 271 -11.52 -25.83 -35.91
N ASN A 272 -12.77 -26.20 -36.28
CA ASN A 272 -13.94 -26.14 -35.37
C ASN A 272 -14.12 -24.74 -34.71
N GLY A 273 -13.91 -23.66 -35.47
CA GLY A 273 -14.07 -22.28 -34.99
C GLY A 273 -13.01 -21.81 -33.99
N LYS A 274 -11.90 -22.54 -33.85
CA LYS A 274 -10.77 -22.17 -32.99
C LYS A 274 -9.49 -21.98 -33.81
N PRO A 275 -8.66 -20.98 -33.51
CA PRO A 275 -7.34 -20.88 -34.12
C PRO A 275 -6.49 -22.09 -33.73
N TYR A 276 -5.81 -22.66 -34.73
CA TYR A 276 -4.97 -23.84 -34.56
C TYR A 276 -3.52 -23.43 -34.25
#